data_8ae1d50243adaf8d3ecabfd617299e8b
#
_entry.id   8ae1d50243adaf8d3ecabfd617299e8b
#
_cell.length_a   1.000
_cell.length_b   1.000
_cell.length_c   1.000
_cell.angle_alpha   90.00
_cell.angle_beta   90.00
_cell.angle_gamma   90.00
#
_symmetry.space_group_name_H-M   'P 1'
#
loop_
_entity.id
_entity.type
_entity.pdbx_description
1 polymer ?
#
loop_
_entity_poly.entity_id
_entity_poly.type
_entity_poly.pdbx_seq_one_letter_code
_entity_poly.pdbx_strand_id
1 'polypeptide(L)'
;MIDSALASAIPRLSAEGLSQRAIAARLGVSRSTVQRYLLDRTRGMSTDNLRRPKAFKLDVGDQPKILELIQNARGNCSVVMQRLNQSPQRYGLPADFKVSYRSVLRFATTRFPGEFATACPAVSHPFHCEPGQQLQIDFVKTKFTFHEENGTAFEQDIYIFEAVYAWSRKSFVRVCPDMTQASWLTSIAMCLVAHGVPREILCDNDKCLVLQNNWRSGSVRFNPAFEWLCKPLGIRPRAARPARPQTKGRCERFGGYLQTNGLNAAALDRNLRTPADLQAFLEKWIAQTADQRLIGNGDTQTPIAELYEQEKRFLAFPANLGPTLNVTSWTTQASDNAGICIYGTRRQLSNKMAGLCVTVTLRANGEYVVSAHEGKVIAEGTIPSDNMTRFKRDECPVRNSAPSPTAAAREIPEMFKDLESLENI
;
A
#
# COMPACT_ATOMS: atom_id res chain seq x y z
N MET A 1 -16.23 -19.17 -29.43
CA MET A 1 -17.15 -20.25 -29.84
C MET A 1 -17.79 -19.80 -31.14
N ILE A 2 -18.00 -20.69 -32.09
CA ILE A 2 -18.70 -20.34 -33.33
C ILE A 2 -20.20 -20.54 -33.13
N ASP A 3 -21.00 -19.80 -33.88
CA ASP A 3 -22.45 -19.89 -33.89
C ASP A 3 -22.94 -21.27 -34.33
N SER A 4 -24.16 -21.64 -33.94
CA SER A 4 -24.75 -22.96 -34.23
C SER A 4 -24.93 -23.19 -35.72
N ALA A 5 -25.25 -22.16 -36.46
CA ALA A 5 -25.35 -22.21 -37.90
C ALA A 5 -24.01 -22.54 -38.57
N LEU A 6 -22.91 -21.91 -38.09
CA LEU A 6 -21.54 -22.18 -38.55
C LEU A 6 -21.07 -23.56 -38.14
N ALA A 7 -21.44 -24.05 -36.91
CA ALA A 7 -21.08 -25.38 -36.44
C ALA A 7 -21.76 -26.49 -37.25
N SER A 8 -22.98 -26.29 -37.72
CA SER A 8 -23.72 -27.24 -38.57
C SER A 8 -23.25 -27.19 -40.03
N ALA A 9 -22.75 -26.06 -40.51
CA ALA A 9 -22.25 -25.89 -41.87
C ALA A 9 -20.91 -26.63 -42.11
N ILE A 10 -20.05 -26.76 -41.09
CA ILE A 10 -18.73 -27.41 -41.25
C ILE A 10 -18.85 -28.86 -41.74
N PRO A 11 -19.66 -29.73 -41.12
CA PRO A 11 -19.81 -31.12 -41.60
C PRO A 11 -20.43 -31.23 -42.99
N ARG A 12 -21.37 -30.33 -43.29
CA ARG A 12 -22.06 -30.29 -44.58
C ARG A 12 -21.07 -29.96 -45.71
N LEU A 13 -20.26 -28.89 -45.54
CA LEU A 13 -19.26 -28.48 -46.49
C LEU A 13 -18.14 -29.53 -46.65
N SER A 14 -17.81 -30.27 -45.60
CA SER A 14 -16.88 -31.38 -45.67
C SER A 14 -17.44 -32.56 -46.44
N ALA A 15 -18.75 -32.86 -46.30
CA ALA A 15 -19.42 -33.90 -47.12
C ALA A 15 -19.54 -33.52 -48.61
N GLU A 16 -19.57 -32.22 -48.91
CA GLU A 16 -19.51 -31.64 -50.25
C GLU A 16 -18.09 -31.72 -50.88
N GLY A 17 -17.11 -32.28 -50.15
CA GLY A 17 -15.73 -32.48 -50.63
C GLY A 17 -14.79 -31.28 -50.45
N LEU A 18 -15.19 -30.22 -49.74
CA LEU A 18 -14.33 -29.07 -49.52
C LEU A 18 -13.18 -29.40 -48.55
N SER A 19 -11.98 -28.92 -48.82
CA SER A 19 -10.85 -29.05 -47.92
C SER A 19 -11.05 -28.22 -46.64
N GLN A 20 -10.44 -28.62 -45.52
CA GLN A 20 -10.51 -27.87 -44.24
C GLN A 20 -10.07 -26.41 -44.38
N ARG A 21 -9.12 -26.10 -45.31
CA ARG A 21 -8.71 -24.72 -45.61
C ARG A 21 -9.80 -23.95 -46.32
N ALA A 22 -10.46 -24.57 -47.31
CA ALA A 22 -11.58 -23.95 -48.04
C ALA A 22 -12.80 -23.70 -47.13
N ILE A 23 -13.12 -24.65 -46.22
CA ILE A 23 -14.17 -24.50 -45.23
C ILE A 23 -13.86 -23.36 -44.24
N ALA A 24 -12.60 -23.29 -43.75
CA ALA A 24 -12.17 -22.23 -42.84
C ALA A 24 -12.29 -20.84 -43.49
N ALA A 25 -11.82 -20.69 -44.72
CA ALA A 25 -11.93 -19.44 -45.47
C ALA A 25 -13.38 -19.05 -45.76
N ARG A 26 -14.23 -19.99 -46.16
CA ARG A 26 -15.64 -19.74 -46.49
C ARG A 26 -16.49 -19.37 -45.29
N LEU A 27 -16.18 -19.90 -44.12
CA LEU A 27 -16.92 -19.65 -42.88
C LEU A 27 -16.29 -18.58 -41.97
N GLY A 28 -15.14 -18.02 -42.35
CA GLY A 28 -14.43 -16.99 -41.55
C GLY A 28 -13.90 -17.55 -40.22
N VAL A 29 -13.57 -18.83 -40.12
CA VAL A 29 -13.12 -19.48 -38.87
C VAL A 29 -11.70 -20.04 -39.04
N SER A 30 -10.99 -20.32 -37.95
CA SER A 30 -9.66 -20.91 -38.01
C SER A 30 -9.71 -22.37 -38.51
N ARG A 31 -8.66 -22.81 -39.25
CA ARG A 31 -8.53 -24.19 -39.66
C ARG A 31 -8.55 -25.18 -38.50
N SER A 32 -7.95 -24.82 -37.36
CA SER A 32 -7.98 -25.64 -36.12
C SER A 32 -9.39 -25.80 -35.57
N THR A 33 -10.26 -24.81 -35.74
CA THR A 33 -11.68 -24.90 -35.37
C THR A 33 -12.41 -25.91 -36.28
N VAL A 34 -12.20 -25.85 -37.59
CA VAL A 34 -12.78 -26.81 -38.54
C VAL A 34 -12.31 -28.25 -38.24
N GLN A 35 -11.01 -28.43 -38.03
CA GLN A 35 -10.42 -29.75 -37.72
C GLN A 35 -11.02 -30.31 -36.42
N ARG A 36 -11.16 -29.51 -35.35
CA ARG A 36 -11.75 -29.93 -34.09
C ARG A 36 -13.20 -30.41 -34.28
N TYR A 37 -14.00 -29.65 -35.02
CA TYR A 37 -15.41 -30.01 -35.25
C TYR A 37 -15.55 -31.30 -36.07
N LEU A 38 -14.69 -31.56 -37.02
CA LEU A 38 -14.70 -32.80 -37.81
C LEU A 38 -14.21 -34.01 -36.98
N LEU A 39 -13.17 -33.84 -36.16
CA LEU A 39 -12.66 -34.89 -35.26
C LEU A 39 -13.66 -35.28 -34.17
N ASP A 40 -14.36 -34.32 -33.61
CA ASP A 40 -15.36 -34.55 -32.53
C ASP A 40 -16.55 -35.35 -33.10
N ARG A 41 -16.94 -35.12 -34.35
CA ARG A 41 -17.98 -35.89 -35.04
C ARG A 41 -17.56 -37.32 -35.35
N THR A 42 -16.33 -37.56 -35.80
CA THR A 42 -15.80 -38.91 -36.04
C THR A 42 -15.74 -39.77 -34.78
N ARG A 43 -15.67 -39.09 -33.61
CA ARG A 43 -15.74 -39.74 -32.27
C ARG A 43 -17.13 -39.95 -31.75
N GLY A 44 -18.20 -39.72 -32.57
CA GLY A 44 -19.61 -39.90 -32.17
C GLY A 44 -20.12 -38.85 -31.17
N MET A 45 -19.39 -37.73 -30.95
CA MET A 45 -19.85 -36.66 -30.07
C MET A 45 -20.89 -35.80 -30.78
N SER A 46 -22.08 -35.71 -30.20
CA SER A 46 -23.12 -34.78 -30.68
C SER A 46 -22.62 -33.31 -30.62
N THR A 47 -23.00 -32.54 -31.64
CA THR A 47 -22.72 -31.09 -31.68
C THR A 47 -23.31 -30.35 -30.45
N ASP A 48 -24.33 -30.91 -29.79
CA ASP A 48 -24.92 -30.37 -28.56
C ASP A 48 -24.00 -30.58 -27.33
N ASN A 49 -23.14 -31.60 -27.34
CA ASN A 49 -22.15 -31.80 -26.28
C ASN A 49 -20.98 -30.78 -26.34
N LEU A 50 -20.73 -30.18 -27.51
CA LEU A 50 -19.75 -29.09 -27.66
C LEU A 50 -20.23 -27.77 -27.04
N ARG A 51 -21.51 -27.66 -26.74
CA ARG A 51 -22.16 -26.47 -26.16
C ARG A 51 -22.26 -26.48 -24.66
N ARG A 52 -22.05 -27.64 -24.01
CA ARG A 52 -22.05 -27.65 -22.54
C ARG A 52 -20.86 -26.84 -22.05
N PRO A 53 -21.09 -25.70 -21.36
CA PRO A 53 -20.00 -25.00 -20.71
C PRO A 53 -19.30 -26.00 -19.79
N LYS A 54 -17.98 -26.16 -19.95
CA LYS A 54 -17.21 -27.01 -19.03
C LYS A 54 -17.53 -26.58 -17.62
N ALA A 55 -18.00 -27.52 -16.79
CA ALA A 55 -18.25 -27.26 -15.39
C ALA A 55 -17.00 -26.66 -14.74
N PHE A 56 -17.17 -25.63 -13.95
CA PHE A 56 -16.07 -25.07 -13.21
C PHE A 56 -15.82 -25.92 -11.95
N LYS A 57 -14.56 -25.99 -11.51
CA LYS A 57 -14.23 -26.64 -10.23
C LYS A 57 -15.04 -26.07 -9.05
N LEU A 58 -15.44 -24.80 -9.13
CA LEU A 58 -16.20 -24.08 -8.11
C LEU A 58 -17.71 -24.33 -8.18
N ASP A 59 -18.23 -24.99 -9.23
CA ASP A 59 -19.66 -25.28 -9.35
C ASP A 59 -20.16 -26.28 -8.28
N VAL A 60 -19.25 -27.04 -7.65
CA VAL A 60 -19.58 -27.98 -6.56
C VAL A 60 -19.72 -27.33 -5.19
N GLY A 61 -19.26 -26.08 -5.06
CA GLY A 61 -19.32 -25.34 -3.79
C GLY A 61 -20.65 -24.63 -3.56
N ASP A 62 -20.81 -24.08 -2.36
CA ASP A 62 -21.95 -23.25 -1.95
C ASP A 62 -21.92 -21.92 -2.74
N GLN A 63 -22.72 -21.85 -3.80
CA GLN A 63 -22.71 -20.70 -4.73
C GLN A 63 -23.07 -19.37 -4.05
N PRO A 64 -24.07 -19.27 -3.16
CA PRO A 64 -24.36 -18.08 -2.38
C PRO A 64 -23.15 -17.58 -1.57
N LYS A 65 -22.46 -18.46 -0.85
CA LYS A 65 -21.28 -18.08 -0.05
C LYS A 65 -20.08 -17.70 -0.91
N ILE A 66 -19.91 -18.33 -2.08
CA ILE A 66 -18.86 -17.98 -3.03
C ILE A 66 -19.15 -16.60 -3.64
N LEU A 67 -20.40 -16.29 -3.97
CA LEU A 67 -20.81 -14.97 -4.44
C LEU A 67 -20.59 -13.90 -3.37
N GLU A 68 -21.02 -14.15 -2.13
CA GLU A 68 -20.76 -13.25 -1.01
C GLU A 68 -19.26 -12.99 -0.82
N LEU A 69 -18.41 -14.01 -0.93
CA LEU A 69 -16.95 -13.84 -0.89
C LEU A 69 -16.45 -12.96 -2.03
N ILE A 70 -16.95 -13.15 -3.25
CA ILE A 70 -16.57 -12.33 -4.41
C ILE A 70 -16.96 -10.86 -4.20
N GLN A 71 -18.17 -10.62 -3.71
CA GLN A 71 -18.68 -9.27 -3.41
C GLN A 71 -17.88 -8.61 -2.28
N ASN A 72 -17.66 -9.31 -1.17
CA ASN A 72 -16.87 -8.84 -0.04
C ASN A 72 -15.39 -8.57 -0.43
N ALA A 73 -14.84 -9.36 -1.35
CA ALA A 73 -13.52 -9.12 -1.94
C ALA A 73 -13.55 -8.07 -3.05
N ARG A 74 -14.68 -7.40 -3.31
CA ARG A 74 -14.86 -6.39 -4.35
C ARG A 74 -14.35 -6.86 -5.72
N GLY A 75 -14.62 -8.12 -6.08
CA GLY A 75 -14.19 -8.73 -7.34
C GLY A 75 -12.69 -9.09 -7.41
N ASN A 76 -11.91 -8.94 -6.34
CA ASN A 76 -10.49 -9.32 -6.35
C ASN A 76 -10.32 -10.84 -6.30
N CYS A 77 -10.17 -11.47 -7.48
CA CYS A 77 -10.03 -12.92 -7.60
C CYS A 77 -8.79 -13.50 -6.90
N SER A 78 -7.76 -12.68 -6.60
CA SER A 78 -6.59 -13.14 -5.83
C SER A 78 -6.96 -13.39 -4.37
N VAL A 79 -7.70 -12.46 -3.77
CA VAL A 79 -8.22 -12.60 -2.40
C VAL A 79 -9.20 -13.77 -2.31
N VAL A 80 -10.10 -13.88 -3.29
CA VAL A 80 -11.05 -15.01 -3.38
C VAL A 80 -10.31 -16.34 -3.43
N MET A 81 -9.30 -16.47 -4.31
CA MET A 81 -8.48 -17.68 -4.42
C MET A 81 -7.81 -18.04 -3.09
N GLN A 82 -7.17 -17.05 -2.44
CA GLN A 82 -6.50 -17.27 -1.16
C GLN A 82 -7.48 -17.82 -0.10
N ARG A 83 -8.64 -17.20 0.04
CA ARG A 83 -9.66 -17.63 1.02
C ARG A 83 -10.24 -19.02 0.72
N LEU A 84 -10.53 -19.31 -0.55
CA LEU A 84 -11.00 -20.64 -0.97
C LEU A 84 -9.96 -21.73 -0.68
N ASN A 85 -8.67 -21.43 -0.89
CA ASN A 85 -7.58 -22.36 -0.64
C ASN A 85 -7.22 -22.52 0.85
N GLN A 86 -7.47 -21.49 1.67
CA GLN A 86 -7.22 -21.54 3.12
C GLN A 86 -8.32 -22.25 3.90
N SER A 87 -9.57 -22.05 3.52
CA SER A 87 -10.74 -22.56 4.25
C SER A 87 -11.82 -23.06 3.30
N PRO A 88 -11.54 -24.08 2.47
CA PRO A 88 -12.48 -24.53 1.42
C PRO A 88 -13.81 -25.03 1.99
N GLN A 89 -13.80 -25.71 3.13
CA GLN A 89 -14.99 -26.28 3.77
C GLN A 89 -16.04 -25.22 4.12
N ARG A 90 -15.60 -23.99 4.45
CA ARG A 90 -16.50 -22.84 4.71
C ARG A 90 -17.39 -22.52 3.51
N TYR A 91 -16.93 -22.84 2.32
CA TYR A 91 -17.60 -22.58 1.04
C TYR A 91 -18.18 -23.84 0.40
N GLY A 92 -18.40 -24.89 1.20
CA GLY A 92 -18.95 -26.14 0.72
C GLY A 92 -18.05 -26.94 -0.21
N LEU A 93 -16.71 -26.67 -0.15
CA LEU A 93 -15.72 -27.35 -0.97
C LEU A 93 -14.95 -28.41 -0.16
N PRO A 94 -14.40 -29.47 -0.81
CA PRO A 94 -13.58 -30.48 -0.14
C PRO A 94 -12.41 -29.89 0.64
N ALA A 95 -11.97 -30.52 1.72
CA ALA A 95 -10.88 -30.03 2.57
C ALA A 95 -9.54 -29.86 1.83
N ASP A 96 -9.26 -30.71 0.85
CA ASP A 96 -8.09 -30.73 -0.01
C ASP A 96 -8.23 -29.86 -1.26
N PHE A 97 -9.35 -29.13 -1.39
CA PHE A 97 -9.64 -28.33 -2.57
C PHE A 97 -8.59 -27.24 -2.78
N LYS A 98 -8.08 -27.18 -4.02
CA LYS A 98 -7.15 -26.13 -4.48
C LYS A 98 -7.60 -25.60 -5.82
N VAL A 99 -7.56 -24.28 -5.93
CA VAL A 99 -7.94 -23.57 -7.16
C VAL A 99 -6.90 -22.51 -7.51
N SER A 100 -6.63 -22.34 -8.81
CA SER A 100 -5.74 -21.32 -9.31
C SER A 100 -6.47 -19.98 -9.53
N TYR A 101 -5.73 -18.88 -9.51
CA TYR A 101 -6.23 -17.54 -9.85
C TYR A 101 -7.02 -17.53 -11.18
N ARG A 102 -6.45 -18.13 -12.24
CA ARG A 102 -7.09 -18.20 -13.57
C ARG A 102 -8.42 -18.93 -13.54
N SER A 103 -8.54 -19.96 -12.72
CA SER A 103 -9.80 -20.72 -12.57
C SER A 103 -10.85 -19.89 -11.84
N VAL A 104 -10.46 -19.18 -10.78
CA VAL A 104 -11.37 -18.26 -10.06
C VAL A 104 -11.81 -17.13 -10.97
N LEU A 105 -10.89 -16.46 -11.66
CA LEU A 105 -11.20 -15.36 -12.57
C LEU A 105 -12.19 -15.81 -13.65
N ARG A 106 -11.93 -16.95 -14.30
CA ARG A 106 -12.80 -17.49 -15.35
C ARG A 106 -14.19 -17.85 -14.80
N PHE A 107 -14.27 -18.46 -13.63
CA PHE A 107 -15.53 -18.75 -12.97
C PHE A 107 -16.30 -17.46 -12.66
N ALA A 108 -15.67 -16.53 -11.97
CA ALA A 108 -16.27 -15.30 -11.51
C ALA A 108 -16.77 -14.42 -12.69
N THR A 109 -15.93 -14.21 -13.72
CA THR A 109 -16.32 -13.43 -14.90
C THR A 109 -17.41 -14.09 -15.75
N THR A 110 -17.54 -15.40 -15.68
CA THR A 110 -18.59 -16.13 -16.43
C THR A 110 -19.91 -16.18 -15.66
N ARG A 111 -19.87 -16.42 -14.34
CA ARG A 111 -21.06 -16.57 -13.49
C ARG A 111 -21.59 -15.25 -12.97
N PHE A 112 -20.69 -14.29 -12.71
CA PHE A 112 -21.00 -13.02 -12.06
C PHE A 112 -20.38 -11.83 -12.82
N PRO A 113 -20.73 -11.64 -14.11
CA PRO A 113 -20.10 -10.59 -14.94
C PRO A 113 -20.33 -9.17 -14.42
N GLY A 114 -21.43 -8.93 -13.70
CA GLY A 114 -21.75 -7.62 -13.13
C GLY A 114 -20.81 -7.16 -12.01
N GLU A 115 -20.06 -8.08 -11.39
CA GLU A 115 -19.11 -7.77 -10.32
C GLU A 115 -17.71 -7.33 -10.85
N PHE A 116 -17.52 -7.35 -12.17
CA PHE A 116 -16.24 -7.07 -12.81
C PHE A 116 -16.35 -5.94 -13.83
N ALA A 117 -15.90 -4.74 -13.47
CA ALA A 117 -15.76 -3.64 -14.41
C ALA A 117 -14.44 -3.80 -15.19
N THR A 118 -14.51 -3.90 -16.50
CA THR A 118 -13.34 -3.88 -17.39
C THR A 118 -12.87 -2.44 -17.60
N ALA A 119 -11.78 -2.05 -16.92
CA ALA A 119 -11.08 -0.81 -17.22
C ALA A 119 -10.11 -1.04 -18.39
N CYS A 120 -10.14 -0.19 -19.41
CA CYS A 120 -9.13 -0.18 -20.48
C CYS A 120 -7.75 0.18 -19.90
N PRO A 121 -6.68 -0.59 -20.23
CA PRO A 121 -5.34 -0.26 -19.75
C PRO A 121 -4.84 1.04 -20.42
N ALA A 122 -4.49 2.02 -19.60
CA ALA A 122 -3.79 3.20 -20.08
C ALA A 122 -2.37 2.87 -20.53
N VAL A 123 -1.94 3.39 -21.68
CA VAL A 123 -0.57 3.25 -22.17
C VAL A 123 0.37 4.00 -21.23
N SER A 124 1.26 3.30 -20.55
CA SER A 124 2.27 3.90 -19.67
C SER A 124 3.68 3.63 -20.22
N HIS A 125 4.48 4.69 -20.32
CA HIS A 125 5.90 4.54 -20.62
C HIS A 125 6.63 3.90 -19.42
N PRO A 126 7.55 2.93 -19.66
CA PRO A 126 8.30 2.30 -18.59
C PRO A 126 9.19 3.34 -17.89
N PHE A 127 9.02 3.50 -16.58
CA PHE A 127 9.91 4.30 -15.76
C PHE A 127 11.13 3.44 -15.38
N HIS A 128 12.30 3.88 -15.81
CA HIS A 128 13.58 3.26 -15.45
C HIS A 128 14.11 3.89 -14.16
N CYS A 129 14.56 3.07 -13.23
CA CYS A 129 15.14 3.47 -11.96
C CYS A 129 16.29 2.53 -11.62
N GLU A 130 17.40 3.07 -11.18
CA GLU A 130 18.54 2.29 -10.70
C GLU A 130 18.28 1.75 -9.29
N PRO A 131 18.91 0.61 -8.90
CA PRO A 131 18.79 0.10 -7.55
C PRO A 131 19.32 1.11 -6.52
N GLY A 132 18.60 1.26 -5.40
CA GLY A 132 18.91 2.20 -4.34
C GLY A 132 18.72 3.69 -4.70
N GLN A 133 18.19 3.98 -5.89
CA GLN A 133 18.06 5.35 -6.37
C GLN A 133 16.90 6.08 -5.69
N GLN A 134 15.69 5.51 -5.69
CA GLN A 134 14.50 6.27 -5.33
C GLN A 134 13.53 5.49 -4.44
N LEU A 135 13.09 6.13 -3.37
CA LEU A 135 11.92 5.77 -2.59
C LEU A 135 10.75 6.69 -2.97
N GLN A 136 9.62 6.13 -3.36
CA GLN A 136 8.38 6.86 -3.58
C GLN A 136 7.47 6.72 -2.36
N ILE A 137 6.92 7.84 -1.88
CA ILE A 137 6.08 7.87 -0.68
C ILE A 137 4.71 8.49 -0.97
N ASP A 138 3.69 8.00 -0.26
CA ASP A 138 2.31 8.49 -0.33
C ASP A 138 1.58 8.32 0.99
N PHE A 139 0.42 8.97 1.09
CA PHE A 139 -0.57 8.73 2.14
C PHE A 139 -1.93 8.45 1.52
N VAL A 140 -2.59 7.44 2.03
CA VAL A 140 -3.97 7.10 1.67
C VAL A 140 -4.86 7.30 2.89
N LYS A 141 -5.92 8.09 2.71
CA LYS A 141 -7.03 8.14 3.66
C LYS A 141 -8.11 7.18 3.19
N THR A 142 -8.55 6.28 4.05
CA THR A 142 -9.65 5.36 3.76
C THR A 142 -10.44 5.06 5.04
N LYS A 143 -11.57 4.39 4.89
CA LYS A 143 -12.36 3.88 6.00
C LYS A 143 -12.12 2.40 6.16
N PHE A 144 -12.06 1.95 7.40
CA PHE A 144 -11.92 0.53 7.71
C PHE A 144 -12.92 0.13 8.80
N THR A 145 -13.49 -1.06 8.65
CA THR A 145 -14.44 -1.61 9.62
C THR A 145 -13.71 -2.53 10.58
N PHE A 146 -13.67 -2.13 11.84
CA PHE A 146 -13.19 -2.95 12.96
C PHE A 146 -14.34 -3.67 13.64
N HIS A 147 -14.02 -4.72 14.41
CA HIS A 147 -15.01 -5.51 15.13
C HIS A 147 -14.67 -5.55 16.61
N GLU A 148 -15.63 -5.27 17.47
CA GLU A 148 -15.51 -5.44 18.93
C GLU A 148 -15.61 -6.91 19.33
N GLU A 149 -15.31 -7.21 20.61
CA GLU A 149 -15.41 -8.59 21.14
C GLU A 149 -16.82 -9.17 21.11
N ASN A 150 -17.82 -8.30 21.27
CA ASN A 150 -19.24 -8.65 21.18
C ASN A 150 -19.74 -8.86 19.75
N GLY A 151 -18.86 -8.70 18.74
CA GLY A 151 -19.18 -8.83 17.32
C GLY A 151 -19.75 -7.56 16.67
N THR A 152 -19.92 -6.46 17.42
CA THR A 152 -20.35 -5.17 16.88
C THR A 152 -19.29 -4.63 15.92
N ALA A 153 -19.70 -4.20 14.73
CA ALA A 153 -18.83 -3.58 13.75
C ALA A 153 -18.91 -2.04 13.85
N PHE A 154 -17.77 -1.37 13.78
CA PHE A 154 -17.72 0.07 13.69
C PHE A 154 -16.75 0.53 12.60
N GLU A 155 -17.10 1.60 11.89
CA GLU A 155 -16.29 2.17 10.83
C GLU A 155 -15.43 3.32 11.37
N GLN A 156 -14.15 3.33 10.99
CA GLN A 156 -13.21 4.36 11.40
C GLN A 156 -12.40 4.86 10.22
N ASP A 157 -12.14 6.17 10.17
CA ASP A 157 -11.16 6.76 9.25
C ASP A 157 -9.75 6.29 9.64
N ILE A 158 -9.03 5.72 8.70
CA ILE A 158 -7.63 5.34 8.85
C ILE A 158 -6.76 6.06 7.82
N TYR A 159 -5.53 6.31 8.21
CA TYR A 159 -4.52 6.95 7.37
C TYR A 159 -3.36 5.98 7.22
N ILE A 160 -3.00 5.65 5.99
CA ILE A 160 -1.94 4.69 5.72
C ILE A 160 -0.83 5.39 4.95
N PHE A 161 0.35 5.46 5.57
CA PHE A 161 1.56 5.83 4.89
C PHE A 161 2.03 4.65 4.02
N GLU A 162 2.38 4.95 2.78
CA GLU A 162 2.89 4.00 1.81
C GLU A 162 4.26 4.44 1.32
N ALA A 163 5.21 3.51 1.28
CA ALA A 163 6.51 3.74 0.67
C ALA A 163 6.89 2.56 -0.23
N VAL A 164 7.49 2.86 -1.40
CA VAL A 164 7.89 1.85 -2.38
C VAL A 164 9.27 2.18 -2.92
N TYR A 165 10.23 1.29 -2.76
CA TYR A 165 11.52 1.36 -3.44
C TYR A 165 11.30 1.14 -4.94
N ALA A 166 11.66 2.14 -5.74
CA ALA A 166 11.20 2.21 -7.12
C ALA A 166 11.80 1.12 -8.02
N TRP A 167 12.95 0.54 -7.69
CA TRP A 167 13.58 -0.53 -8.43
C TRP A 167 13.00 -1.90 -8.06
N SER A 168 13.17 -2.37 -6.82
CA SER A 168 12.71 -3.70 -6.37
C SER A 168 11.22 -3.82 -6.20
N ARG A 169 10.49 -2.72 -6.01
CA ARG A 169 9.09 -2.64 -5.57
C ARG A 169 8.88 -3.06 -4.12
N LYS A 170 9.94 -3.19 -3.34
CA LYS A 170 9.81 -3.41 -1.90
C LYS A 170 8.93 -2.32 -1.32
N SER A 171 7.91 -2.73 -0.61
CA SER A 171 6.93 -1.82 -0.03
C SER A 171 7.01 -1.81 1.49
N PHE A 172 6.63 -0.66 2.04
CA PHE A 172 6.47 -0.44 3.47
C PHE A 172 5.15 0.28 3.68
N VAL A 173 4.40 -0.11 4.72
CA VAL A 173 3.16 0.57 5.12
C VAL A 173 3.16 0.85 6.61
N ARG A 174 2.50 1.94 6.98
CA ARG A 174 2.26 2.27 8.38
C ARG A 174 0.86 2.86 8.53
N VAL A 175 0.08 2.27 9.44
CA VAL A 175 -1.21 2.81 9.85
C VAL A 175 -0.95 3.95 10.82
N CYS A 176 -1.42 5.14 10.49
CA CYS A 176 -1.16 6.38 11.21
C CYS A 176 -2.44 6.95 11.82
N PRO A 177 -2.33 7.72 12.92
CA PRO A 177 -3.49 8.38 13.54
C PRO A 177 -4.02 9.53 12.67
N ASP A 178 -3.17 10.14 11.87
CA ASP A 178 -3.48 11.32 11.05
C ASP A 178 -2.46 11.46 9.90
N MET A 179 -2.62 12.51 9.09
CA MET A 179 -1.69 12.90 8.01
C MET A 179 -0.88 14.15 8.37
N THR A 180 -0.59 14.35 9.66
CA THR A 180 0.23 15.49 10.09
C THR A 180 1.69 15.34 9.64
N GLN A 181 2.43 16.44 9.69
CA GLN A 181 3.87 16.43 9.40
C GLN A 181 4.62 15.42 10.28
N ALA A 182 4.26 15.30 11.55
CA ALA A 182 4.84 14.33 12.46
C ALA A 182 4.61 12.89 12.00
N SER A 183 3.40 12.56 11.54
CA SER A 183 3.07 11.24 10.99
C SER A 183 3.87 10.95 9.71
N TRP A 184 4.03 11.95 8.81
CA TRP A 184 4.87 11.83 7.63
C TRP A 184 6.32 11.52 7.99
N LEU A 185 6.95 12.38 8.79
CA LEU A 185 8.38 12.27 9.11
C LEU A 185 8.70 11.01 9.90
N THR A 186 7.84 10.64 10.85
CA THR A 186 8.00 9.39 11.61
C THR A 186 7.91 8.17 10.71
N SER A 187 6.94 8.14 9.79
CA SER A 187 6.76 7.01 8.89
C SER A 187 7.91 6.87 7.91
N ILE A 188 8.41 7.99 7.36
CA ILE A 188 9.62 8.03 6.53
C ILE A 188 10.81 7.46 7.31
N ALA A 189 11.06 7.97 8.50
CA ALA A 189 12.19 7.55 9.33
C ALA A 189 12.11 6.06 9.67
N MET A 190 10.94 5.54 10.05
CA MET A 190 10.75 4.10 10.32
C MET A 190 10.99 3.24 9.07
N CYS A 191 10.54 3.70 7.90
CA CYS A 191 10.82 3.03 6.63
C CYS A 191 12.33 2.96 6.35
N LEU A 192 13.04 4.09 6.52
CA LEU A 192 14.50 4.16 6.31
C LEU A 192 15.28 3.26 7.28
N VAL A 193 14.86 3.21 8.55
CA VAL A 193 15.46 2.31 9.55
C VAL A 193 15.26 0.85 9.18
N ALA A 194 14.05 0.49 8.76
CA ALA A 194 13.70 -0.90 8.44
C ALA A 194 14.32 -1.37 7.11
N HIS A 195 14.41 -0.49 6.13
CA HIS A 195 14.68 -0.89 4.74
C HIS A 195 15.84 -0.16 4.08
N GLY A 196 16.59 0.68 4.81
CA GLY A 196 17.77 1.37 4.30
C GLY A 196 17.46 2.70 3.61
N VAL A 197 18.53 3.48 3.44
CA VAL A 197 18.49 4.88 2.99
C VAL A 197 18.75 4.95 1.48
N PRO A 198 17.78 5.44 0.66
CA PRO A 198 17.93 5.64 -0.77
C PRO A 198 18.66 6.96 -1.08
N ARG A 199 19.04 7.16 -2.35
CA ARG A 199 19.65 8.44 -2.79
C ARG A 199 18.64 9.58 -2.87
N GLU A 200 17.36 9.29 -3.12
CA GLU A 200 16.31 10.30 -3.21
C GLU A 200 14.95 9.79 -2.70
N ILE A 201 14.14 10.71 -2.20
CA ILE A 201 12.74 10.46 -1.84
C ILE A 201 11.85 11.32 -2.73
N LEU A 202 10.94 10.66 -3.46
CA LEU A 202 9.92 11.31 -4.28
C LEU A 202 8.60 11.37 -3.51
N CYS A 203 8.12 12.57 -3.25
CA CYS A 203 6.85 12.83 -2.57
C CYS A 203 5.89 13.62 -3.44
N ASP A 204 4.61 13.61 -3.07
CA ASP A 204 3.60 14.51 -3.62
C ASP A 204 3.76 15.95 -3.10
N ASN A 205 2.99 16.88 -3.66
CA ASN A 205 2.99 18.29 -3.28
C ASN A 205 2.16 18.54 -1.99
N ASP A 206 2.17 17.60 -1.06
CA ASP A 206 1.55 17.79 0.26
C ASP A 206 2.29 18.89 1.04
N LYS A 207 1.54 19.80 1.68
CA LYS A 207 2.10 20.93 2.44
C LYS A 207 2.98 20.52 3.62
N CYS A 208 2.80 19.31 4.13
CA CYS A 208 3.67 18.76 5.16
C CYS A 208 5.11 18.55 4.67
N LEU A 209 5.31 18.36 3.36
CA LEU A 209 6.61 18.06 2.76
C LEU A 209 7.08 19.13 1.76
N VAL A 210 6.15 19.72 0.99
CA VAL A 210 6.44 20.66 -0.10
C VAL A 210 5.68 21.96 0.11
N LEU A 211 6.37 23.04 0.42
CA LEU A 211 5.76 24.36 0.61
C LEU A 211 5.38 25.01 -0.73
N GLN A 212 6.25 24.86 -1.74
CA GLN A 212 6.04 25.44 -3.05
C GLN A 212 6.71 24.57 -4.14
N ASN A 213 6.01 24.36 -5.24
CA ASN A 213 6.56 23.67 -6.41
C ASN A 213 6.28 24.47 -7.69
N ASN A 214 7.28 25.23 -8.11
CA ASN A 214 7.29 25.99 -9.36
C ASN A 214 7.97 25.16 -10.45
N TRP A 215 7.37 24.02 -10.81
CA TRP A 215 7.98 23.07 -11.75
C TRP A 215 8.41 23.67 -13.09
N ARG A 216 7.76 24.78 -13.55
CA ARG A 216 8.13 25.47 -14.80
C ARG A 216 9.48 26.16 -14.71
N SER A 217 9.82 26.74 -13.56
CA SER A 217 11.12 27.36 -13.30
C SER A 217 12.14 26.37 -12.70
N GLY A 218 11.71 25.14 -12.37
CA GLY A 218 12.55 24.15 -11.71
C GLY A 218 12.75 24.40 -10.20
N SER A 219 12.11 25.43 -9.63
CA SER A 219 12.26 25.81 -8.22
C SER A 219 11.25 25.05 -7.36
N VAL A 220 11.74 24.28 -6.39
CA VAL A 220 10.94 23.59 -5.38
C VAL A 220 11.44 24.00 -4.01
N ARG A 221 10.52 24.43 -3.14
CA ARG A 221 10.80 24.72 -1.74
C ARG A 221 10.16 23.65 -0.88
N PHE A 222 10.97 22.86 -0.23
CA PHE A 222 10.52 21.82 0.70
C PHE A 222 10.24 22.40 2.08
N ASN A 223 9.53 21.65 2.90
CA ASN A 223 9.36 21.97 4.30
C ASN A 223 10.69 21.78 5.04
N PRO A 224 11.16 22.74 5.83
CA PRO A 224 12.45 22.65 6.54
C PRO A 224 12.61 21.39 7.39
N ALA A 225 11.52 20.91 8.03
CA ALA A 225 11.59 19.68 8.83
C ALA A 225 11.82 18.42 7.97
N PHE A 226 11.34 18.41 6.73
CA PHE A 226 11.62 17.33 5.79
C PHE A 226 13.06 17.40 5.26
N GLU A 227 13.55 18.60 4.95
CA GLU A 227 14.96 18.80 4.57
C GLU A 227 15.91 18.43 5.72
N TRP A 228 15.53 18.81 6.96
CA TRP A 228 16.28 18.45 8.15
C TRP A 228 16.39 16.93 8.38
N LEU A 229 15.33 16.16 8.05
CA LEU A 229 15.38 14.70 8.06
C LEU A 229 16.29 14.15 6.94
N CYS A 230 16.21 14.72 5.74
CA CYS A 230 16.90 14.21 4.55
C CYS A 230 18.40 14.54 4.54
N LYS A 231 18.77 15.76 4.93
CA LYS A 231 20.14 16.31 4.79
C LYS A 231 21.24 15.48 5.49
N PRO A 232 21.08 15.06 6.76
CA PRO A 232 22.09 14.26 7.46
C PRO A 232 22.30 12.88 6.82
N LEU A 233 21.29 12.36 6.11
CA LEU A 233 21.30 11.05 5.46
C LEU A 233 21.78 11.14 4.00
N GLY A 234 22.10 12.32 3.49
CA GLY A 234 22.47 12.52 2.09
C GLY A 234 21.33 12.26 1.10
N ILE A 235 20.08 12.28 1.57
CA ILE A 235 18.89 12.05 0.73
C ILE A 235 18.55 13.34 -0.01
N ARG A 236 18.33 13.24 -1.32
CA ARG A 236 17.79 14.34 -2.11
C ARG A 236 16.25 14.27 -2.13
N PRO A 237 15.54 15.23 -1.52
CA PRO A 237 14.09 15.33 -1.66
C PRO A 237 13.70 15.71 -3.10
N ARG A 238 12.63 15.12 -3.62
CA ARG A 238 12.04 15.42 -4.93
C ARG A 238 10.53 15.53 -4.82
N ALA A 239 9.97 16.56 -5.42
CA ALA A 239 8.51 16.70 -5.54
C ALA A 239 8.01 16.18 -6.89
N ALA A 240 6.88 15.51 -6.87
CA ALA A 240 6.21 15.08 -8.10
C ALA A 240 5.79 16.29 -8.94
N ARG A 241 5.89 16.17 -10.26
CA ARG A 241 5.41 17.22 -11.17
C ARG A 241 3.89 17.35 -11.04
N PRO A 242 3.36 18.58 -10.81
CA PRO A 242 1.93 18.79 -10.80
C PRO A 242 1.26 18.29 -12.08
N ALA A 243 0.08 17.69 -11.97
CA ALA A 243 -0.72 17.15 -13.08
C ALA A 243 -0.01 16.10 -13.97
N ARG A 244 1.02 15.40 -13.46
CA ARG A 244 1.62 14.23 -14.11
C ARG A 244 1.64 13.02 -13.17
N PRO A 245 0.55 12.24 -13.09
CA PRO A 245 0.43 11.08 -12.21
C PRO A 245 1.50 10.02 -12.49
N GLN A 246 1.97 9.92 -13.74
CA GLN A 246 2.99 8.94 -14.15
C GLN A 246 4.33 9.05 -13.39
N THR A 247 4.64 10.20 -12.75
CA THR A 247 5.90 10.40 -12.04
C THR A 247 6.00 9.52 -10.79
N LYS A 248 4.88 9.22 -10.13
CA LYS A 248 4.77 8.44 -8.89
C LYS A 248 4.10 7.06 -9.12
N GLY A 249 4.11 6.59 -10.35
CA GLY A 249 3.34 5.42 -10.79
C GLY A 249 3.69 4.09 -10.09
N ARG A 250 4.74 4.03 -9.27
CA ARG A 250 5.06 2.83 -8.46
C ARG A 250 4.24 2.81 -7.18
N CYS A 251 4.22 3.94 -6.46
CA CYS A 251 3.45 4.10 -5.25
C CYS A 251 1.94 4.04 -5.56
N GLU A 252 1.47 4.73 -6.61
CA GLU A 252 0.06 4.67 -7.04
C GLU A 252 -0.41 3.25 -7.35
N ARG A 253 0.40 2.44 -8.06
CA ARG A 253 0.08 1.03 -8.33
C ARG A 253 0.07 0.19 -7.07
N PHE A 254 1.00 0.47 -6.14
CA PHE A 254 1.03 -0.23 -4.86
C PHE A 254 -0.19 0.16 -4.02
N GLY A 255 -0.53 1.44 -3.93
CA GLY A 255 -1.72 1.94 -3.22
C GLY A 255 -3.01 1.29 -3.74
N GLY A 256 -3.17 1.23 -5.07
CA GLY A 256 -4.28 0.48 -5.67
C GLY A 256 -4.27 -1.01 -5.31
N TYR A 257 -3.10 -1.65 -5.26
CA TYR A 257 -2.96 -3.04 -4.84
C TYR A 257 -3.21 -3.23 -3.34
N LEU A 258 -2.72 -2.32 -2.49
CA LEU A 258 -3.01 -2.33 -1.05
C LEU A 258 -4.52 -2.23 -0.80
N GLN A 259 -5.20 -1.30 -1.45
CA GLN A 259 -6.66 -1.13 -1.31
C GLN A 259 -7.44 -2.35 -1.79
N THR A 260 -7.14 -2.85 -2.99
CA THR A 260 -7.92 -3.91 -3.62
C THR A 260 -7.54 -5.31 -3.15
N ASN A 261 -6.35 -5.52 -2.59
CA ASN A 261 -5.90 -6.82 -2.08
C ASN A 261 -5.67 -6.79 -0.56
N GLY A 262 -4.76 -5.95 -0.05
CA GLY A 262 -4.39 -5.94 1.36
C GLY A 262 -5.55 -5.59 2.28
N LEU A 263 -6.19 -4.44 2.05
CA LEU A 263 -7.31 -3.99 2.87
C LEU A 263 -8.57 -4.84 2.67
N ASN A 264 -8.83 -5.32 1.44
CA ASN A 264 -9.93 -6.24 1.21
C ASN A 264 -9.69 -7.60 1.90
N ALA A 265 -8.44 -8.07 1.96
CA ALA A 265 -8.10 -9.27 2.72
C ALA A 265 -8.25 -9.05 4.24
N ALA A 266 -7.81 -7.87 4.73
CA ALA A 266 -7.96 -7.48 6.12
C ALA A 266 -9.44 -7.38 6.53
N ALA A 267 -10.29 -6.77 5.70
CA ALA A 267 -11.73 -6.63 5.97
C ALA A 267 -12.48 -7.98 6.12
N LEU A 268 -11.89 -9.07 5.64
CA LEU A 268 -12.45 -10.42 5.83
C LEU A 268 -12.02 -11.05 7.17
N ASP A 269 -11.11 -10.41 7.91
CA ASP A 269 -10.66 -10.89 9.23
C ASP A 269 -11.39 -10.13 10.34
N ARG A 270 -12.37 -10.78 10.95
CA ARG A 270 -13.17 -10.21 12.03
C ARG A 270 -12.45 -10.11 13.38
N ASN A 271 -11.19 -10.55 13.46
CA ASN A 271 -10.39 -10.42 14.68
C ASN A 271 -9.63 -9.09 14.73
N LEU A 272 -9.68 -8.28 13.67
CA LEU A 272 -9.06 -6.96 13.67
C LEU A 272 -9.95 -5.98 14.45
N ARG A 273 -9.46 -5.56 15.62
CA ARG A 273 -10.19 -4.72 16.58
C ARG A 273 -9.64 -3.31 16.64
N THR A 274 -8.36 -3.16 16.37
CA THR A 274 -7.63 -1.90 16.52
C THR A 274 -6.78 -1.60 15.28
N PRO A 275 -6.39 -0.34 15.09
CA PRO A 275 -5.40 0.02 14.08
C PRO A 275 -4.05 -0.71 14.23
N ALA A 276 -3.67 -1.10 15.45
CA ALA A 276 -2.48 -1.89 15.69
C ALA A 276 -2.63 -3.32 15.13
N ASP A 277 -3.80 -3.94 15.28
CA ASP A 277 -4.07 -5.24 14.68
C ASP A 277 -4.02 -5.15 13.14
N LEU A 278 -4.57 -4.08 12.58
CA LEU A 278 -4.49 -3.82 11.15
C LEU A 278 -3.04 -3.62 10.70
N GLN A 279 -2.21 -2.91 11.46
CA GLN A 279 -0.77 -2.76 11.17
C GLN A 279 -0.08 -4.12 11.13
N ALA A 280 -0.26 -4.95 12.15
CA ALA A 280 0.33 -6.29 12.23
C ALA A 280 -0.16 -7.19 11.08
N PHE A 281 -1.44 -7.10 10.71
CA PHE A 281 -1.98 -7.81 9.55
C PHE A 281 -1.30 -7.37 8.24
N LEU A 282 -1.15 -6.06 8.02
CA LEU A 282 -0.56 -5.52 6.79
C LEU A 282 0.93 -5.84 6.68
N GLU A 283 1.69 -5.82 7.77
CA GLU A 283 3.09 -6.26 7.80
C GLU A 283 3.22 -7.73 7.37
N LYS A 284 2.39 -8.59 7.93
CA LYS A 284 2.33 -10.00 7.55
C LYS A 284 1.90 -10.18 6.09
N TRP A 285 0.92 -9.43 5.64
CA TRP A 285 0.45 -9.44 4.25
C TRP A 285 1.56 -8.99 3.28
N ILE A 286 2.34 -7.96 3.62
CA ILE A 286 3.49 -7.54 2.81
C ILE A 286 4.47 -8.69 2.67
N ALA A 287 4.92 -9.27 3.78
CA ALA A 287 5.93 -10.32 3.77
C ALA A 287 5.47 -11.59 3.03
N GLN A 288 4.23 -12.00 3.22
CA GLN A 288 3.71 -13.27 2.71
C GLN A 288 3.02 -13.18 1.34
N THR A 289 2.61 -11.97 0.93
CA THR A 289 1.82 -11.79 -0.29
C THR A 289 2.42 -10.72 -1.21
N ALA A 290 2.62 -9.49 -0.72
CA ALA A 290 3.05 -8.41 -1.59
C ALA A 290 4.47 -8.60 -2.09
N ASP A 291 5.39 -8.99 -1.22
CA ASP A 291 6.81 -9.20 -1.55
C ASP A 291 7.06 -10.51 -2.32
N GLN A 292 6.10 -11.43 -2.33
CA GLN A 292 6.16 -12.67 -3.11
C GLN A 292 5.69 -12.49 -4.57
N ARG A 293 5.19 -11.30 -4.92
CA ARG A 293 4.80 -11.02 -6.31
C ARG A 293 6.00 -11.04 -7.23
N LEU A 294 5.79 -11.66 -8.39
CA LEU A 294 6.79 -11.73 -9.44
C LEU A 294 6.81 -10.44 -10.28
N ILE A 295 8.00 -9.93 -10.54
CA ILE A 295 8.24 -8.78 -11.41
C ILE A 295 9.18 -9.18 -12.53
N GLY A 296 8.90 -8.73 -13.74
CA GLY A 296 9.63 -9.05 -14.94
C GLY A 296 8.71 -9.47 -16.08
N ASN A 297 9.30 -9.85 -17.22
CA ASN A 297 8.58 -10.31 -18.39
C ASN A 297 8.98 -11.76 -18.74
N GLY A 298 7.98 -12.59 -19.01
CA GLY A 298 8.22 -13.98 -19.44
C GLY A 298 9.01 -14.79 -18.40
N ASP A 299 10.07 -15.43 -18.84
CA ASP A 299 10.90 -16.34 -18.03
C ASP A 299 11.86 -15.64 -17.05
N THR A 300 11.92 -14.29 -17.08
CA THR A 300 12.79 -13.49 -16.21
C THR A 300 12.03 -12.88 -15.03
N GLN A 301 10.98 -13.54 -14.56
CA GLN A 301 10.20 -13.09 -13.41
C GLN A 301 10.90 -13.41 -12.11
N THR A 302 11.10 -12.38 -11.26
CA THR A 302 11.76 -12.50 -9.97
C THR A 302 10.85 -11.99 -8.85
N PRO A 303 10.78 -12.65 -7.67
CA PRO A 303 10.05 -12.16 -6.52
C PRO A 303 10.58 -10.79 -6.04
N ILE A 304 9.69 -9.93 -5.59
CA ILE A 304 10.06 -8.62 -5.00
C ILE A 304 11.05 -8.79 -3.85
N ALA A 305 10.85 -9.79 -3.00
CA ALA A 305 11.75 -10.08 -1.88
C ALA A 305 13.19 -10.32 -2.36
N GLU A 306 13.38 -11.09 -3.41
CA GLU A 306 14.70 -11.38 -3.99
C GLU A 306 15.32 -10.14 -4.66
N LEU A 307 14.52 -9.38 -5.42
CA LEU A 307 14.98 -8.10 -5.97
C LEU A 307 15.42 -7.14 -4.87
N TYR A 308 14.69 -7.08 -3.76
CA TYR A 308 15.07 -6.23 -2.65
C TYR A 308 16.40 -6.66 -1.99
N GLU A 309 16.67 -7.95 -1.85
CA GLU A 309 17.98 -8.43 -1.38
C GLU A 309 19.13 -7.96 -2.30
N GLN A 310 18.88 -7.87 -3.61
CA GLN A 310 19.85 -7.29 -4.55
C GLN A 310 19.97 -5.78 -4.37
N GLU A 311 18.85 -5.06 -4.17
CA GLU A 311 18.82 -3.60 -3.99
C GLU A 311 19.50 -3.15 -2.70
N LYS A 312 19.45 -3.94 -1.62
CA LYS A 312 20.12 -3.65 -0.33
C LYS A 312 21.58 -3.24 -0.46
N ARG A 313 22.30 -3.77 -1.44
CA ARG A 313 23.72 -3.45 -1.69
C ARG A 313 23.94 -2.01 -2.13
N PHE A 314 22.89 -1.33 -2.56
CA PHE A 314 22.90 0.04 -3.06
C PHE A 314 22.21 1.02 -2.10
N LEU A 315 21.71 0.54 -0.97
CA LEU A 315 21.11 1.31 0.10
C LEU A 315 22.13 1.50 1.22
N ALA A 316 22.09 2.65 1.89
CA ALA A 316 22.91 2.84 3.09
C ALA A 316 22.15 2.36 4.34
N PHE A 317 22.88 1.69 5.24
CA PHE A 317 22.38 1.23 6.54
C PHE A 317 23.28 1.80 7.64
N PRO A 318 23.13 3.10 7.99
CA PRO A 318 23.92 3.69 9.05
C PRO A 318 23.72 2.94 10.37
N ALA A 319 24.81 2.64 11.07
CA ALA A 319 24.74 2.02 12.38
C ALA A 319 23.95 2.93 13.34
N ASN A 320 23.07 2.33 14.15
CA ASN A 320 22.25 3.03 15.15
C ASN A 320 21.35 4.14 14.56
N LEU A 321 20.94 4.02 13.30
CA LEU A 321 20.10 5.02 12.66
C LEU A 321 18.83 5.33 13.48
N GLY A 322 18.14 4.30 13.98
CA GLY A 322 16.91 4.46 14.76
C GLY A 322 17.09 5.35 15.99
N PRO A 323 18.04 5.07 16.90
CA PRO A 323 18.30 5.89 18.08
C PRO A 323 18.85 7.29 17.79
N THR A 324 19.56 7.49 16.69
CA THR A 324 20.22 8.77 16.39
C THR A 324 19.42 9.68 15.47
N LEU A 325 18.48 9.13 14.71
CA LEU A 325 17.68 9.90 13.77
C LEU A 325 16.55 10.63 14.50
N ASN A 326 16.70 11.93 14.68
CA ASN A 326 15.65 12.80 15.17
C ASN A 326 14.61 13.01 14.05
N VAL A 327 13.37 12.69 14.35
CA VAL A 327 12.27 12.74 13.38
C VAL A 327 11.55 14.07 13.41
N THR A 328 11.24 14.54 14.61
CA THR A 328 10.53 15.79 14.83
C THR A 328 10.84 16.34 16.22
N SER A 329 10.72 17.65 16.36
CA SER A 329 10.90 18.35 17.62
C SER A 329 9.83 19.43 17.75
N TRP A 330 9.27 19.62 18.94
CA TRP A 330 8.30 20.67 19.23
C TRP A 330 8.46 21.15 20.65
N THR A 331 8.06 22.40 20.88
CA THR A 331 8.02 22.99 22.21
C THR A 331 6.62 22.85 22.80
N THR A 332 6.53 22.46 24.05
CA THR A 332 5.29 22.37 24.82
C THR A 332 5.48 22.93 26.21
N GLN A 333 4.44 23.48 26.80
CA GLN A 333 4.47 23.94 28.19
C GLN A 333 4.08 22.78 29.10
N ALA A 334 4.89 22.52 30.10
CA ALA A 334 4.51 21.60 31.18
C ALA A 334 3.36 22.20 32.01
N SER A 335 2.41 21.35 32.39
CA SER A 335 1.29 21.77 33.23
C SER A 335 1.76 22.20 34.62
N ASP A 336 0.87 22.81 35.44
CA ASP A 336 1.16 23.27 36.81
C ASP A 336 1.68 22.15 37.72
N ASN A 337 1.37 20.90 37.41
CA ASN A 337 1.90 19.72 38.08
C ASN A 337 3.04 19.03 37.28
N ALA A 338 3.74 19.80 36.45
CA ALA A 338 4.87 19.37 35.65
C ALA A 338 4.59 18.16 34.72
N GLY A 339 3.34 17.97 34.28
CA GLY A 339 2.97 16.93 33.30
C GLY A 339 3.05 17.43 31.86
N ILE A 340 3.49 16.59 30.94
CA ILE A 340 3.40 16.82 29.48
C ILE A 340 2.68 15.65 28.83
N CYS A 341 2.10 15.88 27.65
CA CYS A 341 1.48 14.83 26.85
C CYS A 341 2.31 14.60 25.57
N ILE A 342 2.76 13.37 25.37
CA ILE A 342 3.52 12.96 24.19
C ILE A 342 2.74 11.84 23.51
N TYR A 343 2.18 12.08 22.32
CA TYR A 343 1.36 11.13 21.56
C TYR A 343 0.30 10.40 22.42
N GLY A 344 -0.50 11.18 23.16
CA GLY A 344 -1.56 10.66 24.02
C GLY A 344 -1.09 10.03 25.34
N THR A 345 0.22 9.89 25.54
CA THR A 345 0.78 9.38 26.80
C THR A 345 1.19 10.52 27.70
N ARG A 346 0.60 10.59 28.90
CA ARG A 346 1.00 11.57 29.91
C ARG A 346 2.33 11.15 30.54
N ARG A 347 3.26 12.11 30.61
CA ARG A 347 4.57 11.95 31.24
C ARG A 347 4.73 12.99 32.34
N GLN A 348 5.17 12.55 33.52
CA GLN A 348 5.48 13.40 34.64
C GLN A 348 6.95 13.81 34.58
N LEU A 349 7.21 15.11 34.59
CA LEU A 349 8.54 15.69 34.73
C LEU A 349 8.84 16.03 36.19
N SER A 350 10.05 16.49 36.47
CA SER A 350 10.38 17.05 37.80
C SER A 350 9.50 18.25 38.09
N ASN A 351 9.05 18.41 39.35
CA ASN A 351 8.22 19.54 39.79
C ASN A 351 8.83 20.90 39.47
N LYS A 352 10.16 20.97 39.31
CA LYS A 352 10.87 22.19 38.89
C LYS A 352 10.52 22.63 37.47
N MET A 353 9.89 21.76 36.68
CA MET A 353 9.50 22.02 35.28
C MET A 353 8.04 22.53 35.19
N ALA A 354 7.31 22.63 36.31
CA ALA A 354 5.94 23.09 36.31
C ALA A 354 5.81 24.47 35.65
N GLY A 355 4.93 24.59 34.65
CA GLY A 355 4.69 25.84 33.93
C GLY A 355 5.80 26.25 32.96
N LEU A 356 6.92 25.53 32.89
CA LEU A 356 8.03 25.85 31.97
C LEU A 356 7.85 25.25 30.59
N CYS A 357 8.37 25.95 29.59
CA CYS A 357 8.48 25.42 28.24
C CYS A 357 9.59 24.39 28.14
N VAL A 358 9.30 23.26 27.53
CA VAL A 358 10.25 22.17 27.26
C VAL A 358 10.18 21.77 25.81
N THR A 359 11.31 21.35 25.25
CA THR A 359 11.39 20.83 23.89
C THR A 359 11.34 19.31 23.94
N VAL A 360 10.43 18.71 23.19
CA VAL A 360 10.32 17.26 23.02
C VAL A 360 10.85 16.91 21.66
N THR A 361 11.85 16.04 21.59
CA THR A 361 12.42 15.51 20.34
C THR A 361 12.10 14.00 20.25
N LEU A 362 11.48 13.59 19.17
CA LEU A 362 11.17 12.19 18.85
C LEU A 362 12.24 11.61 17.94
N ARG A 363 12.70 10.40 18.25
CA ARG A 363 13.64 9.61 17.45
C ARG A 363 12.91 8.56 16.59
N ALA A 364 13.56 8.08 15.54
CA ALA A 364 12.98 7.13 14.61
C ALA A 364 12.64 5.76 15.23
N ASN A 365 13.31 5.38 16.31
CA ASN A 365 13.04 4.17 17.06
C ASN A 365 11.88 4.29 18.08
N GLY A 366 11.18 5.44 18.10
CA GLY A 366 10.10 5.70 19.06
C GLY A 366 10.58 6.21 20.42
N GLU A 367 11.86 6.40 20.62
CA GLU A 367 12.38 7.10 21.81
C GLU A 367 12.09 8.60 21.72
N TYR A 368 11.90 9.24 22.87
CA TYR A 368 11.78 10.68 22.97
C TYR A 368 12.76 11.24 23.99
N VAL A 369 13.20 12.44 23.73
CA VAL A 369 14.05 13.24 24.64
C VAL A 369 13.31 14.53 24.96
N VAL A 370 13.23 14.86 26.24
CA VAL A 370 12.69 16.14 26.71
C VAL A 370 13.85 17.00 27.18
N SER A 371 13.98 18.19 26.63
CA SER A 371 15.05 19.13 26.96
C SER A 371 14.48 20.43 27.51
N ALA A 372 15.19 21.04 28.45
CA ALA A 372 14.95 22.40 28.88
C ALA A 372 15.44 23.41 27.81
N HIS A 373 15.14 24.70 28.01
CA HIS A 373 15.46 25.78 27.05
C HIS A 373 16.94 25.84 26.66
N GLU A 374 17.85 25.43 27.53
CA GLU A 374 19.29 25.42 27.28
C GLU A 374 19.81 24.11 26.65
N GLY A 375 18.91 23.28 26.10
CA GLY A 375 19.25 21.98 25.53
C GLY A 375 19.59 20.90 26.56
N LYS A 376 19.50 21.18 27.86
CA LYS A 376 19.75 20.20 28.91
C LYS A 376 18.65 19.15 28.91
N VAL A 377 19.02 17.89 28.72
CA VAL A 377 18.11 16.76 28.79
C VAL A 377 17.57 16.62 30.23
N ILE A 378 16.25 16.57 30.38
CA ILE A 378 15.53 16.47 31.65
C ILE A 378 14.71 15.20 31.79
N ALA A 379 14.35 14.57 30.68
CA ALA A 379 13.68 13.27 30.67
C ALA A 379 13.92 12.57 29.33
N GLU A 380 13.92 11.26 29.38
CA GLU A 380 13.94 10.38 28.20
C GLU A 380 12.93 9.26 28.41
N GLY A 381 12.49 8.64 27.33
CA GLY A 381 11.62 7.48 27.39
C GLY A 381 11.23 6.96 26.02
N THR A 382 10.41 5.93 26.02
CA THR A 382 9.90 5.31 24.79
C THR A 382 8.40 5.53 24.71
N ILE A 383 7.91 5.82 23.52
CA ILE A 383 6.49 5.82 23.22
C ILE A 383 6.11 4.36 22.90
N PRO A 384 5.16 3.76 23.64
CA PRO A 384 4.65 2.44 23.26
C PRO A 384 4.12 2.45 21.84
N SER A 385 4.37 1.38 21.09
CA SER A 385 3.97 1.26 19.69
C SER A 385 2.46 1.45 19.47
N ASP A 386 1.64 0.99 20.42
CA ASP A 386 0.21 1.18 20.44
C ASP A 386 -0.22 2.65 20.63
N ASN A 387 0.57 3.46 21.34
CA ASN A 387 0.30 4.90 21.50
C ASN A 387 0.68 5.71 20.25
N MET A 388 1.64 5.26 19.46
CA MET A 388 1.96 5.87 18.15
C MET A 388 0.84 5.64 17.13
N THR A 389 -0.07 4.71 17.40
CA THR A 389 -1.24 4.37 16.58
C THR A 389 -2.57 4.77 17.21
N ARG A 390 -2.59 5.45 18.38
CA ARG A 390 -3.83 5.87 19.03
C ARG A 390 -4.56 6.95 18.26
N PHE A 391 -5.80 6.63 17.87
CA PHE A 391 -6.69 7.46 17.06
C PHE A 391 -7.67 8.32 17.88
N LYS A 392 -7.75 8.19 19.20
CA LYS A 392 -8.71 8.92 20.02
C LYS A 392 -8.13 10.24 20.53
N ARG A 393 -8.60 11.36 19.94
CA ARG A 393 -8.41 12.72 20.47
C ARG A 393 -9.22 12.99 21.75
N ASP A 394 -10.22 12.17 22.04
CA ASP A 394 -11.25 12.51 23.07
C ASP A 394 -10.85 12.19 24.51
N GLU A 395 -9.72 11.52 24.74
CA GLU A 395 -9.23 11.21 26.09
C GLU A 395 -8.06 12.09 26.56
N CYS A 396 -7.71 13.14 25.83
CA CYS A 396 -6.76 14.14 26.34
C CYS A 396 -7.52 15.20 27.11
N PRO A 397 -7.50 15.22 28.47
CA PRO A 397 -8.30 16.17 29.25
C PRO A 397 -7.76 17.60 29.21
N VAL A 398 -6.83 17.92 28.31
CA VAL A 398 -6.29 19.26 28.14
C VAL A 398 -6.90 19.91 26.91
N ARG A 399 -8.16 20.28 26.99
CA ARG A 399 -8.64 21.46 26.29
C ARG A 399 -8.06 22.65 27.05
N ASN A 400 -7.07 23.31 26.50
CA ASN A 400 -6.86 24.75 26.44
C ASN A 400 -5.38 25.03 26.20
N SER A 401 -5.16 25.84 25.17
CA SER A 401 -3.89 26.44 24.78
C SER A 401 -2.84 25.46 24.13
N ALA A 402 -3.22 24.76 23.08
CA ALA A 402 -2.25 24.62 21.99
C ALA A 402 -2.11 26.01 21.37
N PRO A 403 -0.91 26.61 21.27
CA PRO A 403 -0.74 27.80 20.48
C PRO A 403 -1.21 27.50 19.06
N SER A 404 -1.99 28.43 18.49
CA SER A 404 -2.42 28.38 17.10
C SER A 404 -1.22 27.99 16.22
N PRO A 405 -1.39 27.14 15.18
CA PRO A 405 -0.33 26.79 14.26
C PRO A 405 0.41 27.98 13.66
N THR A 406 -0.21 29.16 13.68
CA THR A 406 0.36 30.47 13.30
C THR A 406 1.37 31.02 14.28
N ALA A 407 1.35 30.64 15.55
CA ALA A 407 2.33 31.11 16.54
C ALA A 407 3.60 30.23 16.57
N ALA A 408 3.46 28.92 16.38
CA ALA A 408 4.61 28.00 16.30
C ALA A 408 5.47 28.21 15.02
N ALA A 409 4.90 28.84 13.99
CA ALA A 409 5.61 29.15 12.75
C ALA A 409 6.42 30.47 12.83
N ARG A 410 6.37 31.21 13.95
CA ARG A 410 7.02 32.52 14.07
C ARG A 410 8.30 32.56 14.90
N GLU A 411 8.60 31.54 15.67
CA GLU A 411 9.90 31.44 16.36
C GLU A 411 10.75 30.36 15.67
N ILE A 412 11.51 30.78 14.65
CA ILE A 412 12.66 30.03 14.18
C ILE A 412 13.65 30.01 15.34
N PRO A 413 14.04 28.85 15.89
CA PRO A 413 15.08 28.79 16.91
C PRO A 413 16.33 29.54 16.45
N GLU A 414 17.00 30.26 17.35
CA GLU A 414 18.16 31.10 17.05
C GLU A 414 19.27 30.37 16.29
N MET A 415 19.38 29.06 16.41
CA MET A 415 20.32 28.24 15.66
C MET A 415 20.10 28.26 14.12
N PHE A 416 18.98 28.82 13.63
CA PHE A 416 18.74 28.99 12.19
C PHE A 416 19.04 30.42 11.68
N LYS A 417 19.34 31.38 12.57
CA LYS A 417 19.71 32.74 12.15
C LYS A 417 21.10 32.79 11.52
N ASP A 418 21.98 31.85 11.84
CA ASP A 418 23.33 31.77 11.29
C ASP A 418 23.38 31.19 9.86
N LEU A 419 22.28 30.63 9.35
CA LEU A 419 22.20 30.09 7.99
C LEU A 419 21.90 31.16 6.92
N GLU A 420 21.32 32.30 7.29
CA GLU A 420 21.13 33.42 6.36
C GLU A 420 22.46 34.17 6.06
N SER A 421 23.48 33.99 6.89
CA SER A 421 24.81 34.60 6.69
C SER A 421 25.70 33.85 5.70
N LEU A 422 25.32 32.66 5.23
CA LEU A 422 26.09 31.82 4.30
C LEU A 422 25.67 31.95 2.83
N GLU A 423 24.63 32.72 2.52
CA GLU A 423 24.23 32.99 1.12
C GLU A 423 24.99 34.15 0.44
N ASN A 424 25.97 34.75 1.11
CA ASN A 424 26.78 35.87 0.58
C ASN A 424 28.29 35.57 0.52
N ILE A 425 28.69 34.31 0.25
CA ILE A 425 30.09 33.99 -0.13
C ILE A 425 30.09 33.18 -1.42
#